data_e05c930befbbefcc3f661a9a50a00181
#
_entry.id   e05c930befbbefcc3f661a9a50a00181
#
_cell.length_a   1.000
_cell.length_b   1.000
_cell.length_c   1.000
_cell.angle_alpha   90.00
_cell.angle_beta   90.00
_cell.angle_gamma   90.00
#
_symmetry.space_group_name_H-M   'P 1'
#
loop_
_entity.id
_entity.type
_entity.pdbx_description
1 polymer ?
#
loop_
_entity_poly.entity_id
_entity_poly.type
_entity_poly.pdbx_seq_one_letter_code
_entity_poly.pdbx_strand_id
1 'polypeptide(L)'
;MSKKKYFILFNFSGAGSKLLQSLLGNFKEVFTLPAYPLIYFPFHFEKWSKNKKLKPLDIFNLIYKHHTSIFDTRKIKGFNGLNNLGKFQKGYLKISKDKFKKNFIKSLKKKNINQKNVIDAIHESYQYSINNKKKYTLYHVHAIDT
;
A
#
# COMPACT_ATOMS: atom_id res chain seq x y z
N MET A 1 6.75 19.57 -11.45
CA MET A 1 6.15 18.51 -10.61
C MET A 1 6.65 18.66 -9.18
N SER A 2 5.80 18.90 -8.19
CA SER A 2 6.23 18.99 -6.79
C SER A 2 6.81 17.65 -6.33
N LYS A 3 7.98 17.69 -5.69
CA LYS A 3 8.62 16.52 -5.09
C LYS A 3 7.66 15.90 -4.06
N LYS A 4 7.29 14.63 -4.22
CA LYS A 4 6.49 13.92 -3.22
C LYS A 4 7.26 13.85 -1.93
N LYS A 5 6.58 14.12 -0.83
CA LYS A 5 7.15 14.01 0.52
C LYS A 5 6.61 12.74 1.16
N TYR A 6 7.51 11.97 1.74
CA TYR A 6 7.23 10.69 2.39
C TYR A 6 7.53 10.79 3.87
N PHE A 7 6.68 10.14 4.66
CA PHE A 7 6.94 9.82 6.06
C PHE A 7 7.09 8.31 6.18
N ILE A 8 8.02 7.87 6.97
CA ILE A 8 8.20 6.45 7.28
C ILE A 8 7.87 6.27 8.75
N LEU A 9 6.86 5.46 9.03
CA LEU A 9 6.58 4.96 10.36
C LEU A 9 7.25 3.61 10.50
N PHE A 10 8.36 3.61 11.20
CA PHE A 10 9.11 2.41 11.52
C PHE A 10 8.79 1.98 12.94
N ASN A 11 8.43 0.72 13.15
CA ASN A 11 8.09 0.22 14.47
C ASN A 11 8.42 -1.25 14.66
N PHE A 12 8.58 -1.62 15.93
CA PHE A 12 8.60 -3.00 16.38
C PHE A 12 7.18 -3.51 16.64
N SER A 13 7.00 -4.83 16.60
CA SER A 13 5.71 -5.45 16.88
C SER A 13 5.17 -5.01 18.25
N GLY A 14 3.88 -4.71 18.31
CA GLY A 14 3.21 -4.32 19.56
C GLY A 14 3.31 -2.84 19.95
N ALA A 15 4.05 -1.99 19.24
CA ALA A 15 4.34 -0.60 19.62
C ALA A 15 3.20 0.41 19.38
N GLY A 16 1.95 -0.01 19.24
CA GLY A 16 0.81 0.91 19.05
C GLY A 16 0.77 1.63 17.69
N SER A 17 1.58 1.20 16.74
CA SER A 17 1.74 1.85 15.43
C SER A 17 0.45 1.92 14.61
N LYS A 18 -0.51 1.02 14.83
CA LYS A 18 -1.85 1.07 14.22
C LYS A 18 -2.62 2.31 14.65
N LEU A 19 -2.58 2.61 15.94
CA LEU A 19 -3.22 3.81 16.48
C LEU A 19 -2.58 5.05 15.86
N LEU A 20 -1.25 5.14 15.87
CA LEU A 20 -0.53 6.26 15.30
C LEU A 20 -0.81 6.40 13.79
N GLN A 21 -0.80 5.33 13.03
CA GLN A 21 -1.17 5.34 11.62
C GLN A 21 -2.61 5.84 11.41
N SER A 22 -3.55 5.40 12.25
CA SER A 22 -4.94 5.84 12.20
C SER A 22 -5.07 7.33 12.48
N LEU A 23 -4.38 7.85 13.50
CA LEU A 23 -4.34 9.27 13.82
C LEU A 23 -3.74 10.09 12.68
N LEU A 24 -2.61 9.67 12.14
CA LEU A 24 -1.95 10.35 11.01
C LEU A 24 -2.82 10.31 9.74
N GLY A 25 -3.54 9.22 9.51
CA GLY A 25 -4.45 9.07 8.36
C GLY A 25 -5.65 10.02 8.38
N ASN A 26 -5.98 10.59 9.54
CA ASN A 26 -7.05 11.59 9.67
C ASN A 26 -6.63 12.99 9.16
N PHE A 27 -5.34 13.27 9.01
CA PHE A 27 -4.91 14.55 8.46
C PHE A 27 -5.27 14.66 6.98
N LYS A 28 -5.82 15.81 6.60
CA LYS A 28 -6.26 16.08 5.22
C LYS A 28 -5.14 15.91 4.19
N GLU A 29 -3.90 16.16 4.59
CA GLU A 29 -2.72 16.15 3.70
C GLU A 29 -1.98 14.81 3.68
N VAL A 30 -2.26 13.88 4.61
CA VAL A 30 -1.54 12.61 4.76
C VAL A 30 -2.36 11.46 4.20
N PHE A 31 -1.72 10.66 3.35
CA PHE A 31 -2.27 9.42 2.83
C PHE A 31 -1.60 8.23 3.49
N THR A 32 -2.40 7.28 3.93
CA THR A 32 -1.96 5.96 4.38
C THR A 32 -2.72 4.87 3.62
N LEU A 33 -2.08 3.75 3.37
CA LEU A 33 -2.82 2.54 2.98
C LEU A 33 -3.60 2.01 4.20
N PRO A 34 -4.80 1.45 4.01
CA PRO A 34 -5.53 0.84 5.10
C PRO A 34 -4.76 -0.36 5.64
N ALA A 35 -4.55 -0.41 6.94
CA ALA A 35 -3.77 -1.44 7.63
C ALA A 35 -2.28 -1.50 7.19
N TYR A 36 -1.71 -2.72 7.16
CA TYR A 36 -0.33 -2.97 6.73
C TYR A 36 -0.25 -3.89 5.50
N PRO A 37 -0.89 -3.57 4.40
CA PRO A 37 -0.98 -4.50 3.28
C PRO A 37 0.37 -4.80 2.65
N LEU A 38 1.40 -4.01 2.99
CA LEU A 38 2.75 -4.09 2.42
C LEU A 38 3.82 -4.57 3.41
N ILE A 39 3.45 -5.04 4.60
CA ILE A 39 4.43 -5.46 5.63
C ILE A 39 5.44 -6.50 5.12
N TYR A 40 4.97 -7.48 4.35
CA TYR A 40 5.82 -8.52 3.76
C TYR A 40 6.23 -8.23 2.31
N PHE A 41 5.94 -7.05 1.81
CA PHE A 41 6.21 -6.70 0.42
C PHE A 41 7.72 -6.74 0.07
N PRO A 42 8.64 -6.24 0.92
CA PRO A 42 10.07 -6.32 0.65
C PRO A 42 10.53 -7.75 0.38
N PHE A 43 10.17 -8.67 1.26
CA PHE A 43 10.47 -10.09 1.16
C PHE A 43 9.85 -10.73 -0.10
N HIS A 44 8.58 -10.44 -0.36
CA HIS A 44 7.90 -10.94 -1.55
C HIS A 44 8.56 -10.39 -2.82
N PHE A 45 8.90 -9.10 -2.86
CA PHE A 45 9.51 -8.48 -4.03
C PHE A 45 10.88 -9.09 -4.34
N GLU A 46 11.71 -9.29 -3.34
CA GLU A 46 13.00 -9.97 -3.48
C GLU A 46 12.84 -11.36 -4.09
N LYS A 47 11.93 -12.18 -3.53
CA LYS A 47 11.61 -13.50 -4.06
C LYS A 47 11.11 -13.47 -5.49
N TRP A 48 10.27 -12.49 -5.85
CA TRP A 48 9.72 -12.37 -7.21
C TRP A 48 10.75 -11.92 -8.23
N SER A 49 11.67 -11.02 -7.83
CA SER A 49 12.70 -10.46 -8.72
C SER A 49 13.90 -11.36 -8.89
N LYS A 50 14.06 -12.37 -8.03
CA LYS A 50 15.19 -13.32 -8.11
C LYS A 50 15.15 -14.05 -9.45
N ASN A 51 16.21 -13.87 -10.25
CA ASN A 51 16.41 -14.53 -11.54
C ASN A 51 15.35 -14.22 -12.62
N LYS A 52 14.56 -13.14 -12.48
CA LYS A 52 13.53 -12.76 -13.46
C LYS A 52 13.49 -11.25 -13.71
N LYS A 53 13.43 -10.88 -14.98
CA LYS A 53 13.14 -9.50 -15.38
C LYS A 53 11.62 -9.31 -15.39
N LEU A 54 11.09 -8.79 -14.28
CA LEU A 54 9.65 -8.55 -14.12
C LEU A 54 9.19 -7.38 -14.99
N LYS A 55 8.00 -7.54 -15.58
CA LYS A 55 7.27 -6.44 -16.25
C LYS A 55 6.22 -5.85 -15.28
N PRO A 56 5.78 -4.59 -15.48
CA PRO A 56 4.75 -3.99 -14.62
C PRO A 56 3.49 -4.83 -14.45
N LEU A 57 3.07 -5.54 -15.49
CA LEU A 57 1.90 -6.42 -15.44
C LEU A 57 2.12 -7.65 -14.56
N ASP A 58 3.31 -8.24 -14.60
CA ASP A 58 3.65 -9.40 -13.78
C ASP A 58 3.61 -9.02 -12.29
N ILE A 59 4.19 -7.88 -11.96
CA ILE A 59 4.20 -7.34 -10.59
C ILE A 59 2.77 -7.05 -10.13
N PHE A 60 1.95 -6.41 -10.97
CA PHE A 60 0.55 -6.17 -10.65
C PHE A 60 -0.19 -7.47 -10.31
N ASN A 61 -0.01 -8.52 -11.10
CA ASN A 61 -0.64 -9.82 -10.88
C ASN A 61 -0.18 -10.46 -9.55
N LEU A 62 1.11 -10.35 -9.23
CA LEU A 62 1.68 -10.83 -7.97
C LEU A 62 1.13 -10.04 -6.77
N ILE A 63 1.04 -8.71 -6.87
CA ILE A 63 0.42 -7.86 -5.84
C ILE A 63 -1.05 -8.24 -5.65
N TYR A 64 -1.79 -8.40 -6.73
CA TYR A 64 -3.21 -8.78 -6.67
C TYR A 64 -3.42 -10.15 -6.02
N LYS A 65 -2.49 -11.09 -6.22
CA LYS A 65 -2.52 -12.45 -5.63
C LYS A 65 -2.13 -12.44 -4.14
N HIS A 66 -1.08 -11.72 -3.76
CA HIS A 66 -0.47 -11.84 -2.44
C HIS A 66 -0.84 -10.71 -1.47
N HIS A 67 -1.30 -9.57 -1.97
CA HIS A 67 -1.66 -8.38 -1.18
C HIS A 67 -3.12 -7.97 -1.45
N THR A 68 -4.03 -8.94 -1.39
CA THR A 68 -5.46 -8.75 -1.71
C THR A 68 -6.15 -7.68 -0.88
N SER A 69 -5.67 -7.45 0.34
CA SER A 69 -6.18 -6.43 1.25
C SER A 69 -6.01 -4.98 0.73
N ILE A 70 -5.08 -4.74 -0.19
CA ILE A 70 -4.99 -3.46 -0.89
C ILE A 70 -6.28 -3.16 -1.66
N PHE A 71 -6.91 -4.18 -2.21
CA PHE A 71 -8.08 -4.05 -3.08
C PHE A 71 -9.42 -4.18 -2.34
N ASP A 72 -9.40 -4.91 -1.23
CA ASP A 72 -10.59 -5.13 -0.40
C ASP A 72 -10.17 -5.46 1.04
N THR A 73 -10.46 -4.56 1.95
CA THR A 73 -10.03 -4.68 3.36
C THR A 73 -10.68 -5.85 4.09
N ARG A 74 -11.78 -6.42 3.58
CA ARG A 74 -12.40 -7.63 4.15
C ARG A 74 -11.53 -8.88 3.97
N LYS A 75 -10.55 -8.83 3.09
CA LYS A 75 -9.66 -9.97 2.80
C LYS A 75 -8.46 -10.07 3.72
N ILE A 76 -8.40 -9.27 4.77
CA ILE A 76 -7.35 -9.35 5.78
C ILE A 76 -7.72 -10.45 6.77
N LYS A 77 -6.96 -11.54 6.74
CA LYS A 77 -7.09 -12.62 7.72
C LYS A 77 -6.51 -12.17 9.07
N GLY A 78 -7.21 -12.46 10.15
CA GLY A 78 -6.71 -12.26 11.52
C GLY A 78 -6.85 -10.85 12.10
N PHE A 79 -7.45 -9.89 11.39
CA PHE A 79 -7.64 -8.51 11.87
C PHE A 79 -9.11 -8.09 11.79
N ASN A 80 -9.89 -8.50 12.79
CA ASN A 80 -11.32 -8.16 12.85
C ASN A 80 -11.60 -6.65 12.88
N GLY A 81 -10.64 -5.80 13.33
CA GLY A 81 -10.79 -4.36 13.39
C GLY A 81 -10.78 -3.62 12.06
N LEU A 82 -10.37 -4.25 10.97
CA LEU A 82 -10.28 -3.60 9.64
C LEU A 82 -11.52 -3.78 8.78
N ASN A 83 -12.46 -4.59 9.24
CA ASN A 83 -13.79 -4.68 8.64
C ASN A 83 -14.69 -3.51 9.07
N ASN A 84 -14.28 -2.75 10.07
CA ASN A 84 -15.04 -1.67 10.69
C ASN A 84 -14.37 -0.32 10.40
N LEU A 85 -14.16 -0.03 9.12
CA LEU A 85 -13.61 1.25 8.67
C LEU A 85 -14.73 2.25 8.36
N GLY A 86 -14.39 3.53 8.44
CA GLY A 86 -15.29 4.62 8.09
C GLY A 86 -16.13 5.12 9.26
N LYS A 87 -17.02 6.06 8.93
CA LYS A 87 -17.92 6.65 9.91
C LYS A 87 -18.80 5.56 10.51
N PHE A 88 -18.85 5.49 11.83
CA PHE A 88 -19.56 4.47 12.60
C PHE A 88 -18.95 3.07 12.63
N GLN A 89 -17.70 2.88 12.18
CA GLN A 89 -16.99 1.59 12.23
C GLN A 89 -17.76 0.42 11.57
N LYS A 90 -18.58 0.70 10.57
CA LYS A 90 -19.43 -0.29 9.88
C LYS A 90 -19.08 -0.46 8.40
N GLY A 91 -17.96 0.11 7.97
CA GLY A 91 -17.57 0.12 6.57
C GLY A 91 -16.36 -0.76 6.25
N TYR A 92 -16.16 -0.99 4.99
CA TYR A 92 -14.94 -1.57 4.43
C TYR A 92 -14.52 -0.73 3.23
N LEU A 93 -13.24 -0.83 2.89
CA LEU A 93 -12.70 -0.15 1.70
C LEU A 93 -12.53 -1.18 0.59
N LYS A 94 -13.11 -0.88 -0.57
CA LYS A 94 -12.93 -1.63 -1.80
C LYS A 94 -12.58 -0.66 -2.91
N ILE A 95 -11.51 -0.94 -3.64
CA ILE A 95 -11.09 -0.11 -4.77
C ILE A 95 -11.28 -0.85 -6.09
N SER A 96 -11.40 -0.09 -7.18
CA SER A 96 -11.47 -0.65 -8.52
C SER A 96 -10.11 -1.24 -8.93
N LYS A 97 -10.09 -2.56 -9.17
CA LYS A 97 -8.92 -3.28 -9.68
C LYS A 97 -8.42 -2.68 -10.99
N ASP A 98 -9.32 -2.35 -11.91
CA ASP A 98 -8.97 -1.87 -13.24
C ASP A 98 -8.40 -0.45 -13.21
N LYS A 99 -9.00 0.44 -12.42
CA LYS A 99 -8.44 1.79 -12.19
C LYS A 99 -7.04 1.69 -11.57
N PHE A 100 -6.86 0.86 -10.57
CA PHE A 100 -5.56 0.63 -9.94
C PHE A 100 -4.56 0.09 -10.96
N LYS A 101 -4.89 -1.00 -11.68
CA LYS A 101 -4.04 -1.65 -12.69
C LYS A 101 -3.57 -0.65 -13.73
N LYS A 102 -4.50 0.12 -14.32
CA LYS A 102 -4.19 1.13 -15.34
C LYS A 102 -3.15 2.13 -14.85
N ASN A 103 -3.33 2.65 -13.64
CA ASN A 103 -2.40 3.65 -13.08
C ASN A 103 -1.08 3.05 -12.66
N PHE A 104 -1.08 1.85 -12.08
CA PHE A 104 0.11 1.13 -11.70
C PHE A 104 1.04 0.87 -12.89
N ILE A 105 0.49 0.33 -13.97
CA ILE A 105 1.26 0.09 -15.19
C ILE A 105 1.78 1.42 -15.77
N LYS A 106 0.92 2.46 -15.81
CA LYS A 106 1.32 3.80 -16.28
C LYS A 106 2.45 4.39 -15.45
N SER A 107 2.39 4.27 -14.12
CA SER A 107 3.40 4.80 -13.20
C SER A 107 4.76 4.12 -13.36
N LEU A 108 4.80 2.85 -13.74
CA LEU A 108 6.03 2.08 -13.92
C LEU A 108 6.57 2.04 -15.36
N LYS A 109 5.79 2.48 -16.35
CA LYS A 109 6.14 2.32 -17.78
C LYS A 109 7.52 2.88 -18.16
N LYS A 110 7.97 3.96 -17.49
CA LYS A 110 9.23 4.65 -17.77
C LYS A 110 10.21 4.60 -16.58
N LYS A 111 9.99 3.72 -15.62
CA LYS A 111 10.81 3.61 -14.42
C LYS A 111 11.50 2.25 -14.37
N ASN A 112 12.69 2.20 -13.82
CA ASN A 112 13.32 0.94 -13.46
C ASN A 112 12.46 0.21 -12.45
N ILE A 113 12.29 -1.09 -12.65
CA ILE A 113 11.56 -1.95 -11.71
C ILE A 113 12.47 -2.25 -10.53
N ASN A 114 12.24 -1.54 -9.44
CA ASN A 114 12.85 -1.80 -8.13
C ASN A 114 11.79 -1.64 -7.05
N GLN A 115 12.11 -2.11 -5.86
CA GLN A 115 11.19 -2.11 -4.71
C GLN A 115 10.61 -0.72 -4.45
N LYS A 116 11.45 0.32 -4.40
CA LYS A 116 11.02 1.70 -4.17
C LYS A 116 10.00 2.17 -5.20
N ASN A 117 10.32 2.02 -6.49
CA ASN A 117 9.43 2.48 -7.56
C ASN A 117 8.10 1.72 -7.58
N VAL A 118 8.11 0.44 -7.20
CA VAL A 118 6.89 -0.37 -7.11
C VAL A 118 6.03 0.08 -5.92
N ILE A 119 6.63 0.32 -4.75
CA ILE A 119 5.90 0.85 -3.58
C ILE A 119 5.29 2.21 -3.91
N ASP A 120 6.05 3.11 -4.53
CA ASP A 120 5.54 4.40 -4.98
C ASP A 120 4.35 4.25 -5.93
N ALA A 121 4.45 3.33 -6.89
CA ALA A 121 3.38 3.06 -7.84
C ALA A 121 2.12 2.48 -7.17
N ILE A 122 2.27 1.65 -6.14
CA ILE A 122 1.14 1.13 -5.35
C ILE A 122 0.40 2.29 -4.68
N HIS A 123 1.11 3.16 -3.96
CA HIS A 123 0.50 4.29 -3.24
C HIS A 123 -0.16 5.28 -4.20
N GLU A 124 0.49 5.60 -5.33
CA GLU A 124 -0.08 6.48 -6.36
C GLU A 124 -1.37 5.91 -6.93
N SER A 125 -1.34 4.62 -7.27
CA SER A 125 -2.48 3.94 -7.90
C SER A 125 -3.65 3.80 -6.95
N TYR A 126 -3.37 3.59 -5.66
CA TYR A 126 -4.39 3.56 -4.63
C TYR A 126 -5.08 4.92 -4.48
N GLN A 127 -4.28 6.00 -4.28
CA GLN A 127 -4.82 7.37 -4.18
C GLN A 127 -5.67 7.75 -5.39
N TYR A 128 -5.22 7.37 -6.58
CA TYR A 128 -5.99 7.59 -7.81
C TYR A 128 -7.30 6.80 -7.83
N SER A 129 -7.27 5.57 -7.34
CA SER A 129 -8.46 4.69 -7.34
C SER A 129 -9.56 5.17 -6.40
N ILE A 130 -9.18 5.89 -5.33
CA ILE A 130 -10.13 6.48 -4.37
C ILE A 130 -10.41 7.97 -4.66
N ASN A 131 -9.92 8.52 -5.77
CA ASN A 131 -10.01 9.95 -6.14
C ASN A 131 -9.54 10.90 -5.02
N ASN A 132 -8.53 10.50 -4.25
CA ASN A 132 -8.04 11.25 -3.09
C ASN A 132 -6.53 11.43 -3.15
N LYS A 133 -6.10 12.52 -3.79
CA LYS A 133 -4.68 12.86 -3.91
C LYS A 133 -4.23 13.69 -2.71
N LYS A 134 -3.33 13.15 -1.93
CA LYS A 134 -2.75 13.79 -0.75
C LYS A 134 -1.31 14.24 -1.02
N LYS A 135 -0.87 15.24 -0.23
CA LYS A 135 0.46 15.86 -0.36
C LYS A 135 1.57 14.95 0.18
N TYR A 136 1.29 14.26 1.27
CA TYR A 136 2.23 13.38 1.95
C TYR A 136 1.76 11.94 1.87
N THR A 137 2.71 11.00 1.80
CA THR A 137 2.42 9.56 1.85
C THR A 137 3.14 8.96 3.05
N LEU A 138 2.39 8.26 3.89
CA LEU A 138 2.93 7.53 5.03
C LEU A 138 3.17 6.07 4.63
N TYR A 139 4.42 5.62 4.77
CA TYR A 139 4.82 4.22 4.70
C TYR A 139 4.91 3.64 6.10
N HIS A 140 4.21 2.56 6.31
CA HIS A 140 4.32 1.81 7.54
C HIS A 140 5.23 0.59 7.30
N VAL A 141 6.34 0.55 8.01
CA VAL A 141 7.35 -0.50 7.89
C VAL A 141 7.53 -1.13 9.27
N HIS A 142 7.42 -2.45 9.34
CA HIS A 142 7.78 -3.20 10.53
C HIS A 142 9.25 -3.62 10.45
N ALA A 143 9.96 -3.57 11.56
CA ALA A 143 11.18 -4.31 11.71
C ALA A 143 10.81 -5.80 11.59
N ILE A 144 11.38 -6.46 10.61
CA ILE A 144 11.33 -7.91 10.54
C ILE A 144 12.43 -8.38 11.45
N ASP A 145 12.06 -9.01 12.58
CA ASP A 145 13.02 -9.71 13.39
C ASP A 145 13.64 -10.81 12.51
N THR A 146 14.93 -10.65 12.20
CA THR A 146 15.75 -11.61 11.44
C THR A 146 16.24 -12.72 12.35
#